data_feabcb26328261fee88aae33d7d9ed62
#
_entry.id   feabcb26328261fee88aae33d7d9ed62
#
_cell.length_a   1.000
_cell.length_b   1.000
_cell.length_c   1.000
_cell.angle_alpha   90.00
_cell.angle_beta   90.00
_cell.angle_gamma   90.00
#
_symmetry.space_group_name_H-M   'P 1'
#
loop_
_entity.id
_entity.type
_entity.pdbx_description
1 polymer ?
#
loop_
_entity_poly.entity_id
_entity_poly.type
_entity_poly.pdbx_seq_one_letter_code
_entity_poly.pdbx_strand_id
1 'polypeptide(L)'
;MRRNGQVAIGGDGQVTLGNTVMKGNARKVRRLHNGKVIAGFAGGTADAFTLFERFEAKLQEHRGNLVRAAVELARDWRTDRMLRRLEALLAVADREASLIITGNGDVIEPEDNLIAIGSGGPFAQAAARALLDNTELGACDIVERGLQIAADICIYTNHHRTIEMLDTDAAPAARQPRDQP
;
A
#
# COMPACT_ATOMS: atom_id res chain seq x y z
N MET A 1 -5.44 3.28 2.39
CA MET A 1 -6.42 4.16 3.06
C MET A 1 -7.71 3.41 3.29
N ARG A 2 -8.21 3.38 4.52
CA ARG A 2 -9.48 2.74 4.91
C ARG A 2 -10.43 3.79 5.49
N ARG A 3 -11.67 3.90 4.96
CA ARG A 3 -12.70 4.82 5.44
C ARG A 3 -14.09 4.40 4.95
N ASN A 4 -15.12 4.60 5.78
CA ASN A 4 -16.54 4.43 5.44
C ASN A 4 -16.88 3.08 4.78
N GLY A 5 -16.39 1.97 5.35
CA GLY A 5 -16.66 0.66 4.79
C GLY A 5 -15.90 0.32 3.51
N GLN A 6 -14.87 1.09 3.16
CA GLN A 6 -14.03 0.85 1.99
C GLN A 6 -12.55 0.90 2.35
N VAL A 7 -11.75 0.12 1.63
CA VAL A 7 -10.30 0.23 1.61
C VAL A 7 -9.81 0.44 0.19
N ALA A 8 -8.95 1.43 -0.02
CA ALA A 8 -8.35 1.74 -1.31
C ALA A 8 -6.83 1.75 -1.22
N ILE A 9 -6.16 1.16 -2.20
CA ILE A 9 -4.71 1.29 -2.44
C ILE A 9 -4.52 1.87 -3.83
N GLY A 10 -3.72 2.91 -3.93
CA GLY A 10 -3.33 3.52 -5.18
C GLY A 10 -1.82 3.61 -5.33
N GLY A 11 -1.36 3.64 -6.55
CA GLY A 11 0.04 3.85 -6.90
C GLY A 11 0.17 4.60 -8.22
N ASP A 12 1.27 5.34 -8.37
CA ASP A 12 1.64 5.98 -9.63
C ASP A 12 2.24 4.96 -10.62
N GLY A 13 2.52 5.40 -11.84
CA GLY A 13 3.07 4.54 -12.90
C GLY A 13 4.57 4.73 -13.18
N GLN A 14 5.28 5.60 -12.46
CA GLN A 14 6.65 5.93 -12.81
C GLN A 14 7.66 4.89 -12.34
N VAL A 15 8.53 4.46 -13.26
CA VAL A 15 9.74 3.70 -12.97
C VAL A 15 10.93 4.58 -13.37
N THR A 16 11.82 4.84 -12.43
CA THR A 16 12.97 5.74 -12.60
C THR A 16 14.26 4.98 -12.35
N LEU A 17 15.26 5.20 -13.17
CA LEU A 17 16.62 4.71 -12.98
C LEU A 17 17.55 5.94 -12.88
N GLY A 18 18.08 6.20 -11.68
CA GLY A 18 18.79 7.43 -11.39
C GLY A 18 17.91 8.65 -11.67
N ASN A 19 18.29 9.47 -12.64
CA ASN A 19 17.57 10.68 -13.04
C ASN A 19 16.73 10.50 -14.32
N THR A 20 16.55 9.27 -14.79
CA THR A 20 15.87 8.97 -16.07
C THR A 20 14.58 8.22 -15.83
N VAL A 21 13.47 8.72 -16.38
CA VAL A 21 12.19 8.01 -16.38
C VAL A 21 12.23 6.90 -17.43
N MET A 22 12.21 5.65 -16.98
CA MET A 22 12.25 4.47 -17.85
C MET A 22 10.86 4.04 -18.30
N LYS A 23 9.84 4.26 -17.47
CA LYS A 23 8.46 3.90 -17.77
C LYS A 23 7.51 4.80 -16.99
N GLY A 24 6.40 5.23 -17.61
CA GLY A 24 5.42 6.12 -16.99
C GLY A 24 4.08 5.47 -16.66
N ASN A 25 3.87 4.18 -17.00
CA ASN A 25 2.58 3.50 -16.85
C ASN A 25 2.72 2.09 -16.24
N ALA A 26 3.65 1.90 -15.32
CA ALA A 26 3.79 0.66 -14.59
C ALA A 26 2.60 0.41 -13.65
N ARG A 27 2.17 -0.83 -13.53
CA ARG A 27 1.15 -1.23 -12.55
C ARG A 27 1.83 -1.62 -11.24
N LYS A 28 1.76 -0.73 -10.25
CA LYS A 28 2.32 -0.94 -8.92
C LYS A 28 1.30 -1.50 -7.92
N VAL A 29 0.03 -1.55 -8.31
CA VAL A 29 -1.06 -2.06 -7.47
C VAL A 29 -1.73 -3.24 -8.17
N ARG A 30 -2.06 -4.28 -7.41
CA ARG A 30 -2.67 -5.52 -7.90
C ARG A 30 -3.67 -6.09 -6.91
N ARG A 31 -4.62 -6.88 -7.45
CA ARG A 31 -5.48 -7.76 -6.66
C ARG A 31 -4.83 -9.14 -6.53
N LEU A 32 -4.88 -9.69 -5.34
CA LEU A 32 -4.37 -11.01 -4.96
C LEU A 32 -5.51 -11.84 -4.34
N HIS A 33 -5.26 -13.12 -4.16
CA HIS A 33 -6.17 -14.06 -3.48
C HIS A 33 -7.62 -13.97 -4.01
N ASN A 34 -7.79 -14.20 -5.33
CA ASN A 34 -9.10 -14.11 -5.99
C ASN A 34 -9.80 -12.76 -5.81
N GLY A 35 -9.03 -11.67 -5.75
CA GLY A 35 -9.56 -10.32 -5.62
C GLY A 35 -9.92 -9.89 -4.21
N LYS A 36 -9.67 -10.72 -3.20
CA LYS A 36 -9.97 -10.43 -1.78
C LYS A 36 -8.91 -9.59 -1.07
N VAL A 37 -7.71 -9.52 -1.63
CA VAL A 37 -6.59 -8.72 -1.12
C VAL A 37 -6.14 -7.75 -2.20
N ILE A 38 -5.86 -6.51 -1.82
CA ILE A 38 -5.19 -5.52 -2.67
C ILE A 38 -3.78 -5.29 -2.13
N ALA A 39 -2.81 -5.19 -3.05
CA ALA A 39 -1.42 -5.02 -2.69
C ALA A 39 -0.76 -3.99 -3.61
N GLY A 40 0.08 -3.14 -3.02
CA GLY A 40 0.93 -2.18 -3.73
C GLY A 40 2.37 -2.32 -3.30
N PHE A 41 3.31 -1.92 -4.16
CA PHE A 41 4.72 -1.96 -3.83
C PHE A 41 5.42 -0.63 -4.14
N ALA A 42 6.53 -0.40 -3.45
CA ALA A 42 7.52 0.62 -3.77
C ALA A 42 8.92 0.01 -3.72
N GLY A 43 9.78 0.38 -4.68
CA GLY A 43 11.13 -0.18 -4.85
C GLY A 43 11.38 -0.74 -6.24
N GLY A 44 12.32 -1.67 -6.39
CA GLY A 44 12.70 -2.27 -7.67
C GLY A 44 11.55 -3.05 -8.32
N THR A 45 11.33 -2.82 -9.63
CA THR A 45 10.19 -3.44 -10.35
C THR A 45 10.33 -4.95 -10.46
N ALA A 46 11.56 -5.46 -10.66
CA ALA A 46 11.82 -6.90 -10.72
C ALA A 46 11.54 -7.58 -9.38
N ASP A 47 11.85 -6.90 -8.29
CA ASP A 47 11.65 -7.35 -6.92
C ASP A 47 10.18 -7.46 -6.56
N ALA A 48 9.37 -6.52 -7.07
CA ALA A 48 7.94 -6.49 -6.85
C ALA A 48 7.22 -7.73 -7.36
N PHE A 49 7.56 -8.23 -8.54
CA PHE A 49 6.94 -9.44 -9.10
C PHE A 49 7.20 -10.65 -8.20
N THR A 50 8.45 -10.85 -7.80
CA THR A 50 8.84 -11.92 -6.89
C THR A 50 8.08 -11.84 -5.57
N LEU A 51 7.96 -10.65 -5.00
CA LEU A 51 7.27 -10.45 -3.73
C LEU A 51 5.75 -10.68 -3.84
N PHE A 52 5.12 -10.26 -4.94
CA PHE A 52 3.71 -10.54 -5.17
C PHE A 52 3.44 -12.04 -5.33
N GLU A 53 4.26 -12.77 -6.07
CA GLU A 53 4.13 -14.22 -6.22
C GLU A 53 4.33 -14.95 -4.89
N ARG A 54 5.34 -14.56 -4.11
CA ARG A 54 5.59 -15.13 -2.78
C ARG A 54 4.44 -14.83 -1.82
N PHE A 55 3.91 -13.61 -1.86
CA PHE A 55 2.80 -13.23 -1.00
C PHE A 55 1.50 -13.95 -1.38
N GLU A 56 1.21 -14.10 -2.67
CA GLU A 56 0.07 -14.90 -3.16
C GLU A 56 0.15 -16.35 -2.67
N ALA A 57 1.35 -16.97 -2.72
CA ALA A 57 1.55 -18.31 -2.20
C ALA A 57 1.28 -18.40 -0.68
N LYS A 58 1.73 -17.40 0.11
CA LYS A 58 1.45 -17.34 1.55
C LYS A 58 -0.04 -17.12 1.85
N LEU A 59 -0.73 -16.31 1.05
CA LEU A 59 -2.17 -16.13 1.19
C LEU A 59 -2.92 -17.45 0.91
N GLN A 60 -2.50 -18.21 -0.08
CA GLN A 60 -3.10 -19.54 -0.37
C GLN A 60 -2.81 -20.52 0.77
N GLU A 61 -1.57 -20.62 1.23
CA GLU A 61 -1.15 -21.50 2.34
C GLU A 61 -1.95 -21.21 3.63
N HIS A 62 -2.21 -19.95 3.92
CA HIS A 62 -2.91 -19.51 5.12
C HIS A 62 -4.41 -19.20 4.90
N ARG A 63 -5.01 -19.71 3.80
CA ARG A 63 -6.46 -19.59 3.50
C ARG A 63 -6.95 -18.14 3.49
N GLY A 64 -6.13 -17.21 3.04
CA GLY A 64 -6.45 -15.79 2.95
C GLY A 64 -6.26 -14.99 4.23
N ASN A 65 -5.72 -15.58 5.31
CA ASN A 65 -5.40 -14.82 6.52
C ASN A 65 -4.25 -13.84 6.24
N LEU A 66 -4.59 -12.55 6.07
CA LEU A 66 -3.67 -11.50 5.66
C LEU A 66 -2.50 -11.34 6.64
N VAL A 67 -2.80 -11.24 7.92
CA VAL A 67 -1.81 -11.00 8.98
C VAL A 67 -0.82 -12.17 9.04
N ARG A 68 -1.33 -13.41 9.01
CA ARG A 68 -0.48 -14.60 9.03
C ARG A 68 0.41 -14.69 7.80
N ALA A 69 -0.16 -14.47 6.62
CA ALA A 69 0.58 -14.47 5.36
C ALA A 69 1.68 -13.38 5.35
N ALA A 70 1.38 -12.19 5.88
CA ALA A 70 2.34 -11.10 6.00
C ALA A 70 3.51 -11.43 6.92
N VAL A 71 3.24 -12.00 8.10
CA VAL A 71 4.29 -12.42 9.06
C VAL A 71 5.18 -13.52 8.46
N GLU A 72 4.61 -14.50 7.78
CA GLU A 72 5.39 -15.57 7.14
C GLU A 72 6.22 -15.04 5.96
N LEU A 73 5.68 -14.14 5.14
CA LEU A 73 6.45 -13.47 4.09
C LEU A 73 7.61 -12.65 4.67
N ALA A 74 7.35 -11.87 5.72
CA ALA A 74 8.39 -11.05 6.37
C ALA A 74 9.54 -11.92 6.94
N ARG A 75 9.19 -13.08 7.51
CA ARG A 75 10.19 -14.06 7.98
C ARG A 75 11.03 -14.59 6.82
N ASP A 76 10.38 -15.04 5.74
CA ASP A 76 11.06 -15.54 4.55
C ASP A 76 11.94 -14.44 3.94
N TRP A 77 11.43 -13.22 3.83
CA TRP A 77 12.15 -12.08 3.27
C TRP A 77 13.46 -11.81 4.02
N ARG A 78 13.40 -11.82 5.35
CA ARG A 78 14.57 -11.60 6.21
C ARG A 78 15.60 -12.72 6.12
N THR A 79 15.16 -13.98 6.01
CA THR A 79 16.03 -15.18 6.14
C THR A 79 16.54 -15.73 4.81
N ASP A 80 15.77 -15.57 3.73
CA ASP A 80 16.17 -16.03 2.39
C ASP A 80 17.26 -15.12 1.81
N ARG A 81 18.35 -15.75 1.35
CA ARG A 81 19.52 -15.03 0.79
C ARG A 81 19.21 -14.21 -0.45
N MET A 82 18.22 -14.63 -1.24
CA MET A 82 17.80 -13.92 -2.45
C MET A 82 16.84 -12.79 -2.08
N LEU A 83 15.81 -13.08 -1.28
CA LEU A 83 14.80 -12.12 -0.91
C LEU A 83 15.36 -10.95 -0.09
N ARG A 84 16.26 -11.18 0.85
CA ARG A 84 16.83 -10.12 1.71
C ARG A 84 17.63 -9.06 0.96
N ARG A 85 17.94 -9.28 -0.33
CA ARG A 85 18.60 -8.29 -1.18
C ARG A 85 17.61 -7.36 -1.88
N LEU A 86 16.32 -7.67 -1.79
CA LEU A 86 15.27 -6.89 -2.42
C LEU A 86 15.02 -5.62 -1.60
N GLU A 87 15.24 -4.48 -2.22
CA GLU A 87 14.93 -3.17 -1.66
C GLU A 87 13.53 -2.76 -2.06
N ALA A 88 12.53 -3.22 -1.31
CA ALA A 88 11.14 -2.93 -1.57
C ALA A 88 10.33 -2.84 -0.27
N LEU A 89 9.15 -2.25 -0.40
CA LEU A 89 8.11 -2.20 0.62
C LEU A 89 6.81 -2.69 -0.01
N LEU A 90 6.04 -3.47 0.72
CA LEU A 90 4.69 -3.86 0.34
C LEU A 90 3.66 -3.19 1.24
N ALA A 91 2.63 -2.60 0.63
CA ALA A 91 1.40 -2.20 1.30
C ALA A 91 0.30 -3.18 0.89
N VAL A 92 -0.30 -3.86 1.85
CA VAL A 92 -1.32 -4.87 1.60
C VAL A 92 -2.56 -4.60 2.43
N ALA A 93 -3.73 -4.88 1.87
CA ALA A 93 -4.99 -4.72 2.59
C ALA A 93 -6.04 -5.73 2.13
N ASP A 94 -6.86 -6.17 3.06
CA ASP A 94 -8.10 -6.89 2.83
C ASP A 94 -9.28 -6.14 3.47
N ARG A 95 -10.40 -6.83 3.70
CA ARG A 95 -11.57 -6.23 4.34
C ARG A 95 -11.36 -5.85 5.80
N GLU A 96 -10.44 -6.49 6.50
CA GLU A 96 -10.24 -6.38 7.96
C GLU A 96 -9.02 -5.56 8.33
N ALA A 97 -7.86 -5.78 7.65
CA ALA A 97 -6.58 -5.21 8.02
C ALA A 97 -5.88 -4.50 6.86
N SER A 98 -4.96 -3.60 7.21
CA SER A 98 -4.02 -2.94 6.28
C SER A 98 -2.63 -2.99 6.89
N LEU A 99 -1.63 -3.47 6.15
CA LEU A 99 -0.29 -3.72 6.67
C LEU A 99 0.78 -3.18 5.73
N ILE A 100 1.91 -2.75 6.30
CA ILE A 100 3.18 -2.56 5.59
C ILE A 100 4.09 -3.73 5.93
N ILE A 101 4.70 -4.34 4.91
CA ILE A 101 5.70 -5.40 5.04
C ILE A 101 7.01 -4.86 4.51
N THR A 102 8.10 -4.96 5.31
CA THR A 102 9.42 -4.48 4.94
C THR A 102 10.41 -5.62 4.72
N GLY A 103 11.45 -5.37 3.94
CA GLY A 103 12.56 -6.31 3.73
C GLY A 103 13.37 -6.62 4.99
N ASN A 104 13.24 -5.79 6.04
CA ASN A 104 13.87 -6.03 7.34
C ASN A 104 13.10 -7.06 8.20
N GLY A 105 11.92 -7.47 7.75
CA GLY A 105 11.07 -8.42 8.46
C GLY A 105 10.00 -7.77 9.33
N ASP A 106 9.78 -6.45 9.21
CA ASP A 106 8.73 -5.77 9.95
C ASP A 106 7.38 -5.97 9.28
N VAL A 107 6.34 -6.15 10.09
CA VAL A 107 4.93 -6.10 9.70
C VAL A 107 4.27 -5.03 10.56
N ILE A 108 3.86 -3.94 9.92
CA ILE A 108 3.38 -2.74 10.61
C ILE A 108 1.90 -2.54 10.26
N GLU A 109 1.06 -2.48 11.27
CA GLU A 109 -0.33 -2.05 11.15
C GLU A 109 -0.42 -0.56 11.49
N PRO A 110 -1.03 0.28 10.63
CA PRO A 110 -1.13 1.71 10.89
C PRO A 110 -2.20 2.02 11.94
N GLU A 111 -1.93 2.98 12.82
CA GLU A 111 -2.88 3.46 13.83
C GLU A 111 -4.08 4.22 13.21
N ASP A 112 -3.85 4.88 12.07
CA ASP A 112 -4.79 5.86 11.48
C ASP A 112 -5.51 5.36 10.21
N ASN A 113 -5.52 4.07 9.94
CA ASN A 113 -6.10 3.52 8.70
C ASN A 113 -5.48 4.09 7.40
N LEU A 114 -4.29 4.68 7.50
CA LEU A 114 -3.57 5.34 6.42
C LEU A 114 -2.13 4.84 6.36
N ILE A 115 -1.74 4.26 5.22
CA ILE A 115 -0.38 3.85 4.93
C ILE A 115 0.08 4.49 3.62
N ALA A 116 1.36 4.86 3.56
CA ALA A 116 2.00 5.31 2.33
C ALA A 116 3.45 4.84 2.30
N ILE A 117 3.91 4.42 1.13
CA ILE A 117 5.24 3.89 0.90
C ILE A 117 5.86 4.50 -0.36
N GLY A 118 7.17 4.40 -0.50
CA GLY A 118 7.91 4.91 -1.65
C GLY A 118 8.28 6.39 -1.56
N SER A 119 8.94 6.90 -2.61
CA SER A 119 9.51 8.26 -2.64
C SER A 119 8.46 9.36 -2.50
N GLY A 120 7.29 9.19 -3.11
CA GLY A 120 6.14 10.10 -2.97
C GLY A 120 5.30 9.87 -1.71
N GLY A 121 5.60 8.80 -0.96
CA GLY A 121 4.83 8.37 0.22
C GLY A 121 4.56 9.48 1.24
N PRO A 122 5.57 10.20 1.73
CA PRO A 122 5.37 11.27 2.72
C PRO A 122 4.43 12.39 2.25
N PHE A 123 4.50 12.77 0.97
CA PHE A 123 3.62 13.80 0.40
C PHE A 123 2.18 13.30 0.28
N ALA A 124 2.00 12.08 -0.25
CA ALA A 124 0.69 11.44 -0.33
C ALA A 124 0.07 11.25 1.06
N GLN A 125 0.87 10.84 2.05
CA GLN A 125 0.42 10.65 3.43
C GLN A 125 -0.03 11.94 4.09
N ALA A 126 0.75 13.01 3.97
CA ALA A 126 0.41 14.30 4.53
C ALA A 126 -0.89 14.86 3.93
N ALA A 127 -1.02 14.78 2.60
CA ALA A 127 -2.22 15.22 1.89
C ALA A 127 -3.45 14.36 2.28
N ALA A 128 -3.31 13.03 2.29
CA ALA A 128 -4.39 12.12 2.65
C ALA A 128 -4.83 12.31 4.12
N ARG A 129 -3.90 12.59 5.04
CA ARG A 129 -4.21 12.90 6.44
C ARG A 129 -5.02 14.19 6.55
N ALA A 130 -4.61 15.25 5.87
CA ALA A 130 -5.33 16.51 5.88
C ALA A 130 -6.77 16.34 5.32
N LEU A 131 -6.93 15.58 4.25
CA LEU A 131 -8.24 15.29 3.66
C LEU A 131 -9.11 14.41 4.57
N LEU A 132 -8.52 13.41 5.21
CA LEU A 132 -9.20 12.51 6.15
C LEU A 132 -9.77 13.29 7.33
N ASP A 133 -9.00 14.24 7.86
CA ASP A 133 -9.36 14.99 9.07
C ASP A 133 -10.35 16.12 8.80
N ASN A 134 -10.37 16.69 7.58
CA ASN A 134 -11.10 17.92 7.28
C ASN A 134 -12.19 17.79 6.22
N THR A 135 -12.41 16.59 5.65
CA THR A 135 -13.42 16.38 4.61
C THR A 135 -14.22 15.10 4.84
N GLU A 136 -15.35 14.97 4.11
CA GLU A 136 -16.16 13.75 4.06
C GLU A 136 -15.87 12.88 2.82
N LEU A 137 -14.75 13.11 2.13
CA LEU A 137 -14.35 12.34 0.95
C LEU A 137 -14.19 10.84 1.28
N GLY A 138 -14.55 9.97 0.36
CA GLY A 138 -14.36 8.52 0.46
C GLY A 138 -12.90 8.09 0.38
N ALA A 139 -12.63 6.82 0.68
CA ALA A 139 -11.27 6.27 0.66
C ALA A 139 -10.59 6.44 -0.71
N CYS A 140 -11.33 6.18 -1.80
CA CYS A 140 -10.82 6.30 -3.17
C CYS A 140 -10.42 7.73 -3.51
N ASP A 141 -11.29 8.72 -3.22
CA ASP A 141 -11.05 10.13 -3.53
C ASP A 141 -9.85 10.68 -2.74
N ILE A 142 -9.70 10.27 -1.48
CA ILE A 142 -8.56 10.67 -0.65
C ILE A 142 -7.26 10.11 -1.24
N VAL A 143 -7.25 8.82 -1.63
CA VAL A 143 -6.08 8.19 -2.26
C VAL A 143 -5.75 8.89 -3.57
N GLU A 144 -6.73 9.16 -4.42
CA GLU A 144 -6.51 9.83 -5.70
C GLU A 144 -5.90 11.22 -5.53
N ARG A 145 -6.47 12.04 -4.64
CA ARG A 145 -5.97 13.40 -4.35
C ARG A 145 -4.59 13.37 -3.69
N GLY A 146 -4.34 12.43 -2.78
CA GLY A 146 -3.03 12.25 -2.17
C GLY A 146 -1.94 11.92 -3.20
N LEU A 147 -2.23 11.00 -4.14
CA LEU A 147 -1.32 10.67 -5.23
C LEU A 147 -1.13 11.83 -6.21
N GLN A 148 -2.19 12.62 -6.49
CA GLN A 148 -2.09 13.82 -7.30
C GLN A 148 -1.08 14.80 -6.71
N ILE A 149 -1.23 15.14 -5.43
CA ILE A 149 -0.34 16.08 -4.73
C ILE A 149 1.09 15.53 -4.66
N ALA A 150 1.25 14.23 -4.43
CA ALA A 150 2.57 13.62 -4.46
C ALA A 150 3.24 13.73 -5.84
N ALA A 151 2.46 13.56 -6.93
CA ALA A 151 2.98 13.68 -8.29
C ALA A 151 3.35 15.13 -8.66
N ASP A 152 2.69 16.12 -8.08
CA ASP A 152 3.01 17.55 -8.28
C ASP A 152 4.33 17.94 -7.59
N ILE A 153 4.74 17.21 -6.54
CA ILE A 153 5.88 17.58 -5.68
C ILE A 153 7.09 16.69 -5.92
N CYS A 154 6.88 15.36 -6.00
CA CYS A 154 7.95 14.37 -6.04
C CYS A 154 8.31 14.00 -7.47
N ILE A 155 9.56 14.29 -7.86
CA ILE A 155 10.08 14.01 -9.21
C ILE A 155 10.13 12.51 -9.57
N TYR A 156 10.00 11.62 -8.58
CA TYR A 156 9.98 10.16 -8.76
C TYR A 156 8.58 9.58 -8.90
N THR A 157 7.56 10.41 -9.01
CA THR A 157 6.16 10.03 -9.20
C THR A 157 5.54 10.74 -10.40
N ASN A 158 4.44 10.22 -10.93
CA ASN A 158 3.71 10.84 -12.01
C ASN A 158 2.19 10.75 -11.82
N HIS A 159 1.44 11.39 -12.72
CA HIS A 159 -0.01 11.45 -12.68
C HIS A 159 -0.73 10.21 -13.24
N HIS A 160 0.00 9.23 -13.79
CA HIS A 160 -0.59 7.97 -14.23
C HIS A 160 -0.85 7.09 -13.02
N ARG A 161 -2.10 6.91 -12.64
CA ARG A 161 -2.50 6.24 -11.40
C ARG A 161 -3.25 4.94 -11.66
N THR A 162 -3.01 3.95 -10.82
CA THR A 162 -3.83 2.75 -10.68
C THR A 162 -4.35 2.70 -9.26
N ILE A 163 -5.67 2.64 -9.08
CA ILE A 163 -6.32 2.53 -7.77
C ILE A 163 -7.17 1.27 -7.76
N GLU A 164 -7.01 0.45 -6.74
CA GLU A 164 -7.83 -0.72 -6.45
C GLU A 164 -8.58 -0.51 -5.13
N MET A 165 -9.81 -1.01 -5.05
CA MET A 165 -10.69 -0.79 -3.92
C MET A 165 -11.42 -2.07 -3.55
N LEU A 166 -11.61 -2.30 -2.23
CA LEU A 166 -12.47 -3.34 -1.69
C LEU A 166 -13.52 -2.71 -0.79
N ASP A 167 -14.75 -3.20 -0.87
CA ASP A 167 -15.76 -2.91 0.13
C ASP A 167 -15.48 -3.75 1.39
N THR A 168 -15.61 -3.14 2.55
CA THR A 168 -15.45 -3.80 3.85
C THR A 168 -16.82 -3.95 4.48
N ASP A 169 -17.07 -5.06 5.16
CA ASP A 169 -18.36 -5.31 5.82
C ASP A 169 -18.52 -4.49 7.13
N ALA A 170 -17.53 -3.67 7.46
CA ALA A 170 -17.54 -2.85 8.68
C ALA A 170 -18.47 -1.64 8.51
N ALA A 171 -19.43 -1.51 9.42
CA ALA A 171 -20.13 -0.24 9.63
C ALA A 171 -19.13 0.91 9.85
N PRO A 172 -19.43 2.16 9.43
CA PRO A 172 -18.53 3.29 9.60
C PRO A 172 -18.10 3.39 11.07
N ALA A 173 -16.81 3.30 11.32
CA ALA A 173 -16.26 3.46 12.66
C ALA A 173 -16.60 4.87 13.16
N ALA A 174 -17.34 4.96 14.26
CA ALA A 174 -17.61 6.22 14.93
C ALA A 174 -16.26 6.89 15.26
N ARG A 175 -16.11 8.17 14.90
CA ARG A 175 -14.94 8.98 15.28
C ARG A 175 -14.76 8.90 16.80
N GLN A 176 -13.68 8.32 17.26
CA GLN A 176 -13.26 8.52 18.64
C GLN A 176 -12.78 9.97 18.77
N PRO A 177 -13.25 10.73 19.78
CA PRO A 177 -12.71 12.06 20.08
C PRO A 177 -11.21 11.91 20.34
N ARG A 178 -10.39 12.70 19.65
CA ARG A 178 -8.97 12.78 19.98
C ARG A 178 -8.85 13.48 21.32
N ASP A 179 -8.29 12.81 22.31
CA ASP A 179 -7.80 13.49 23.50
C ASP A 179 -6.77 14.52 23.03
N GLN A 180 -7.12 15.79 23.16
CA GLN A 180 -6.16 16.89 22.94
C GLN A 180 -5.20 16.89 24.15
N PRO A 181 -3.89 17.07 23.92
CA PRO A 181 -2.92 17.23 24.99
C PRO A 181 -3.16 18.50 25.79
#